data_891bd90ec8dfda3fc318aefb6a523db0
#
_entry.id   891bd90ec8dfda3fc318aefb6a523db0
#
_cell.length_a   1.000
_cell.length_b   1.000
_cell.length_c   1.000
_cell.angle_alpha   90.00
_cell.angle_beta   90.00
_cell.angle_gamma   90.00
#
_symmetry.space_group_name_H-M   'P 1'
#
loop_
_entity.id
_entity.type
_entity.pdbx_description
1 polymer ?
#
loop_
_entity_poly.entity_id
_entity_poly.type
_entity_poly.pdbx_seq_one_letter_code
_entity_poly.pdbx_strand_id
1 'polypeptide(L)'
;SVTFNAIVVTLVEHGVTPSALAARLTYAGAPEALQAAVAAGLCGLGTVFVGSTEGAAKMLYEAIPFGEKPTRPLADMAKDIVADHRARKLIVPGLGHPLHKPIDPRTPRLFQIAAENGLSSHYVALMQAVQEEAERVSGKSLPINATGAIGAIAAEFGFPWKIIRGFGVMARAIGLVGHILEEIDDPMAIEIWQRVEKEAGGPRQD
;
A
#
# COMPACT_ATOMS: atom_id res chain seq x y z
N SER A 1 16.91 -6.95 6.92
CA SER A 1 16.22 -7.42 8.13
C SER A 1 15.03 -8.31 7.74
N VAL A 2 14.62 -9.23 8.61
CA VAL A 2 13.48 -10.13 8.38
C VAL A 2 12.20 -9.34 8.14
N THR A 3 11.95 -8.31 8.95
CA THR A 3 10.76 -7.47 8.84
C THR A 3 10.71 -6.72 7.49
N PHE A 4 11.83 -6.19 7.02
CA PHE A 4 11.90 -5.54 5.71
C PHE A 4 11.55 -6.52 4.58
N ASN A 5 12.11 -7.73 4.62
CA ASN A 5 11.78 -8.77 3.64
C ASN A 5 10.30 -9.15 3.67
N ALA A 6 9.69 -9.25 4.86
CA ALA A 6 8.27 -9.51 5.00
C ALA A 6 7.40 -8.41 4.36
N ILE A 7 7.79 -7.14 4.54
CA ILE A 7 7.12 -6.00 3.87
C ILE A 7 7.21 -6.13 2.34
N VAL A 8 8.41 -6.38 1.81
CA VAL A 8 8.63 -6.52 0.37
C VAL A 8 7.78 -7.67 -0.18
N VAL A 9 7.84 -8.86 0.44
CA VAL A 9 7.05 -10.03 0.01
C VAL A 9 5.54 -9.74 0.04
N THR A 10 5.06 -8.99 1.03
CA THR A 10 3.63 -8.64 1.14
C THR A 10 3.15 -7.74 0.00
N LEU A 11 4.04 -6.93 -0.58
CA LEU A 11 3.72 -5.94 -1.60
C LEU A 11 4.11 -6.35 -3.03
N VAL A 12 4.81 -7.48 -3.21
CA VAL A 12 5.32 -7.94 -4.53
C VAL A 12 4.19 -8.10 -5.53
N GLU A 13 3.09 -8.75 -5.13
CA GLU A 13 2.00 -9.12 -6.01
C GLU A 13 0.65 -8.51 -5.57
N HIS A 14 -0.15 -8.13 -6.55
CA HIS A 14 -1.51 -7.61 -6.35
C HIS A 14 -2.42 -7.88 -7.58
N GLY A 15 -2.15 -8.92 -8.35
CA GLY A 15 -2.90 -9.26 -9.56
C GLY A 15 -2.65 -8.31 -10.74
N VAL A 16 -3.47 -8.45 -11.76
CA VAL A 16 -3.37 -7.69 -13.01
C VAL A 16 -3.90 -6.27 -12.82
N THR A 17 -3.15 -5.47 -12.10
CA THR A 17 -3.43 -4.06 -11.84
C THR A 17 -3.01 -3.18 -13.02
N PRO A 18 -3.43 -1.90 -13.09
CA PRO A 18 -2.95 -0.97 -14.12
C PRO A 18 -1.43 -0.90 -14.25
N SER A 19 -0.70 -1.04 -13.16
CA SER A 19 0.76 -1.11 -13.14
C SER A 19 1.29 -2.36 -13.86
N ALA A 20 0.70 -3.53 -13.59
CA ALA A 20 1.06 -4.78 -14.27
C ALA A 20 0.69 -4.75 -15.77
N LEU A 21 -0.49 -4.21 -16.11
CA LEU A 21 -0.93 -4.03 -17.49
C LEU A 21 0.02 -3.11 -18.27
N ALA A 22 0.43 -1.99 -17.67
CA ALA A 22 1.37 -1.07 -18.31
C ALA A 22 2.72 -1.75 -18.61
N ALA A 23 3.22 -2.57 -17.70
CA ALA A 23 4.45 -3.34 -17.93
C ALA A 23 4.29 -4.37 -19.03
N ARG A 24 3.24 -5.19 -19.00
CA ARG A 24 2.97 -6.24 -19.99
C ARG A 24 2.76 -5.66 -21.40
N LEU A 25 1.94 -4.60 -21.54
CA LEU A 25 1.70 -3.92 -22.81
C LEU A 25 2.97 -3.26 -23.36
N THR A 26 3.79 -2.66 -22.51
CA THR A 26 5.08 -2.09 -22.93
C THR A 26 6.05 -3.18 -23.39
N TYR A 27 6.12 -4.30 -22.67
CA TYR A 27 6.96 -5.42 -23.04
C TYR A 27 6.54 -6.04 -24.37
N ALA A 28 5.25 -6.19 -24.62
CA ALA A 28 4.74 -6.69 -25.90
C ALA A 28 5.16 -5.82 -27.11
N GLY A 29 5.33 -4.51 -26.90
CA GLY A 29 5.78 -3.58 -27.94
C GLY A 29 7.31 -3.44 -28.06
N ALA A 30 8.05 -3.74 -26.98
CA ALA A 30 9.52 -3.59 -26.89
C ALA A 30 10.15 -4.70 -26.04
N PRO A 31 10.12 -5.96 -26.52
CA PRO A 31 10.58 -7.11 -25.73
C PRO A 31 12.09 -7.09 -25.43
N GLU A 32 12.87 -6.35 -26.19
CA GLU A 32 14.30 -6.13 -25.97
C GLU A 32 14.60 -5.15 -24.81
N ALA A 33 13.58 -4.40 -24.34
CA ALA A 33 13.73 -3.34 -23.35
C ALA A 33 13.01 -3.66 -22.04
N LEU A 34 13.39 -4.77 -21.38
CA LEU A 34 12.83 -5.20 -20.08
C LEU A 34 12.74 -4.06 -19.06
N GLN A 35 13.79 -3.24 -18.96
CA GLN A 35 13.83 -2.12 -18.02
C GLN A 35 12.78 -1.04 -18.34
N ALA A 36 12.46 -0.83 -19.63
CA ALA A 36 11.43 0.12 -20.03
C ALA A 36 10.03 -0.39 -19.63
N ALA A 37 9.77 -1.68 -19.80
CA ALA A 37 8.53 -2.32 -19.37
C ALA A 37 8.34 -2.22 -17.85
N VAL A 38 9.36 -2.52 -17.05
CA VAL A 38 9.34 -2.33 -15.59
C VAL A 38 9.10 -0.87 -15.23
N ALA A 39 9.82 0.07 -15.86
CA ALA A 39 9.65 1.51 -15.60
C ALA A 39 8.23 1.98 -15.92
N ALA A 40 7.63 1.54 -17.03
CA ALA A 40 6.25 1.86 -17.38
C ALA A 40 5.26 1.38 -16.31
N GLY A 41 5.44 0.16 -15.81
CA GLY A 41 4.64 -0.36 -14.70
C GLY A 41 4.82 0.44 -13.41
N LEU A 42 6.04 0.86 -13.08
CA LEU A 42 6.31 1.69 -11.90
C LEU A 42 5.70 3.09 -12.01
N CYS A 43 5.61 3.67 -13.20
CA CYS A 43 4.92 4.95 -13.42
C CYS A 43 3.42 4.89 -13.04
N GLY A 44 2.81 3.72 -13.06
CA GLY A 44 1.43 3.49 -12.61
C GLY A 44 1.23 3.48 -11.08
N LEU A 45 2.31 3.61 -10.29
CA LEU A 45 2.27 3.58 -8.83
C LEU A 45 2.19 5.01 -8.26
N GLY A 46 1.00 5.49 -8.10
CA GLY A 46 0.74 6.82 -7.52
C GLY A 46 0.03 6.75 -6.17
N THR A 47 -0.57 7.87 -5.81
CA THR A 47 -1.30 8.03 -4.55
C THR A 47 -2.45 7.03 -4.39
N VAL A 48 -3.08 6.62 -5.50
CA VAL A 48 -4.23 5.70 -5.50
C VAL A 48 -3.83 4.29 -5.06
N PHE A 49 -2.68 3.78 -5.51
CA PHE A 49 -2.31 2.37 -5.29
C PHE A 49 -1.33 2.14 -4.15
N VAL A 50 -0.39 3.07 -3.91
CA VAL A 50 0.64 2.91 -2.87
C VAL A 50 0.73 4.10 -1.92
N GLY A 51 -0.09 5.13 -2.11
CA GLY A 51 -0.06 6.36 -1.30
C GLY A 51 -0.52 6.17 0.14
N SER A 52 -1.35 5.17 0.42
CA SER A 52 -1.87 4.92 1.76
C SER A 52 -0.78 4.51 2.77
N THR A 53 0.29 3.86 2.33
CA THR A 53 1.45 3.52 3.18
C THR A 53 2.17 4.78 3.67
N GLU A 54 2.46 5.68 2.74
CA GLU A 54 3.06 6.99 3.03
C GLU A 54 2.13 7.85 3.89
N GLY A 55 0.83 7.86 3.55
CA GLY A 55 -0.18 8.58 4.30
C GLY A 55 -0.31 8.12 5.75
N ALA A 56 -0.29 6.80 6.00
CA ALA A 56 -0.32 6.24 7.34
C ALA A 56 0.91 6.66 8.16
N ALA A 57 2.10 6.52 7.61
CA ALA A 57 3.32 6.94 8.29
C ALA A 57 3.36 8.45 8.56
N LYS A 58 2.92 9.28 7.60
CA LYS A 58 2.81 10.72 7.76
C LYS A 58 1.88 11.08 8.91
N MET A 59 0.69 10.50 8.94
CA MET A 59 -0.29 10.70 10.02
C MET A 59 0.30 10.38 11.40
N LEU A 60 1.04 9.28 11.51
CA LEU A 60 1.68 8.87 12.76
C LEU A 60 2.80 9.84 13.17
N TYR A 61 3.61 10.32 12.22
CA TYR A 61 4.66 11.31 12.50
C TYR A 61 4.13 12.72 12.80
N GLU A 62 2.97 13.07 12.27
CA GLU A 62 2.29 14.33 12.65
C GLU A 62 1.81 14.29 14.11
N ALA A 63 1.45 13.11 14.61
CA ALA A 63 1.05 12.91 15.99
C ALA A 63 2.24 12.75 16.95
N ILE A 64 3.25 11.98 16.55
CA ILE A 64 4.49 11.74 17.32
C ILE A 64 5.66 12.02 16.37
N PRO A 65 6.32 13.20 16.47
CA PRO A 65 7.43 13.53 15.59
C PRO A 65 8.55 12.50 15.64
N PHE A 66 9.24 12.35 14.52
CA PHE A 66 10.33 11.38 14.38
C PHE A 66 11.38 11.54 15.50
N GLY A 67 11.71 10.42 16.15
CA GLY A 67 12.69 10.38 17.24
C GLY A 67 12.14 10.82 18.60
N GLU A 68 10.89 11.24 18.68
CA GLU A 68 10.23 11.62 19.92
C GLU A 68 9.41 10.48 20.52
N LYS A 69 9.09 10.61 21.80
CA LYS A 69 8.16 9.71 22.50
C LYS A 69 6.79 10.35 22.61
N PRO A 70 5.71 9.56 22.77
CA PRO A 70 4.39 10.09 23.05
C PRO A 70 4.41 11.00 24.28
N THR A 71 3.84 12.20 24.15
CA THR A 71 3.76 13.17 25.25
C THR A 71 2.47 13.04 26.08
N ARG A 72 1.53 12.19 25.62
CA ARG A 72 0.23 11.95 26.26
C ARG A 72 -0.27 10.54 25.89
N PRO A 73 -1.37 10.04 26.50
CA PRO A 73 -1.92 8.72 26.19
C PRO A 73 -2.24 8.55 24.70
N LEU A 74 -1.85 7.42 24.12
CA LEU A 74 -2.07 7.12 22.70
C LEU A 74 -3.57 7.13 22.32
N ALA A 75 -4.45 6.71 23.24
CA ALA A 75 -5.89 6.78 23.04
C ALA A 75 -6.41 8.21 22.81
N ASP A 76 -5.84 9.19 23.50
CA ASP A 76 -6.24 10.60 23.31
C ASP A 76 -5.68 11.17 22.01
N MET A 77 -4.46 10.77 21.63
CA MET A 77 -3.89 11.11 20.32
C MET A 77 -4.71 10.51 19.18
N ALA A 78 -5.15 9.26 19.33
CA ALA A 78 -6.02 8.59 18.36
C ALA A 78 -7.37 9.30 18.18
N LYS A 79 -7.99 9.78 19.27
CA LYS A 79 -9.23 10.59 19.20
C LYS A 79 -9.04 11.84 18.35
N ASP A 80 -7.93 12.56 18.54
CA ASP A 80 -7.66 13.79 17.79
C ASP A 80 -7.43 13.48 16.30
N ILE A 81 -6.66 12.45 15.99
CA ILE A 81 -6.42 12.00 14.61
C ILE A 81 -7.75 11.68 13.91
N VAL A 82 -8.60 10.88 14.55
CA VAL A 82 -9.89 10.47 13.97
C VAL A 82 -10.83 11.68 13.85
N ALA A 83 -10.86 12.57 14.85
CA ALA A 83 -11.68 13.78 14.83
C ALA A 83 -11.26 14.73 13.69
N ASP A 84 -9.95 14.98 13.50
CA ASP A 84 -9.44 15.82 12.41
C ASP A 84 -9.84 15.25 11.04
N HIS A 85 -9.59 13.95 10.79
CA HIS A 85 -9.95 13.32 9.53
C HIS A 85 -11.46 13.41 9.26
N ARG A 86 -12.30 13.22 10.27
CA ARG A 86 -13.75 13.38 10.13
C ARG A 86 -14.17 14.82 9.82
N ALA A 87 -13.61 15.79 10.54
CA ALA A 87 -13.90 17.21 10.31
C ALA A 87 -13.56 17.63 8.88
N ARG A 88 -12.46 17.11 8.36
CA ARG A 88 -11.99 17.37 7.00
C ARG A 88 -12.61 16.45 5.95
N LYS A 89 -13.49 15.52 6.32
CA LYS A 89 -14.09 14.51 5.43
C LYS A 89 -13.05 13.66 4.69
N LEU A 90 -11.93 13.38 5.34
CA LEU A 90 -10.84 12.55 4.82
C LEU A 90 -10.93 11.13 5.35
N ILE A 91 -10.47 10.19 4.54
CA ILE A 91 -10.28 8.79 4.96
C ILE A 91 -9.04 8.73 5.84
N VAL A 92 -9.10 7.96 6.94
CA VAL A 92 -7.93 7.66 7.76
C VAL A 92 -7.02 6.70 6.98
N PRO A 93 -5.78 7.11 6.63
CA PRO A 93 -4.90 6.27 5.82
C PRO A 93 -4.55 4.96 6.52
N GLY A 94 -4.58 3.85 5.79
CA GLY A 94 -4.24 2.55 6.33
C GLY A 94 -5.37 1.80 7.02
N LEU A 95 -6.59 2.37 7.09
CA LEU A 95 -7.79 1.70 7.61
C LEU A 95 -8.76 1.29 6.50
N GLY A 96 -9.42 0.16 6.73
CA GLY A 96 -10.42 -0.40 5.82
C GLY A 96 -9.80 -1.14 4.63
N HIS A 97 -10.57 -2.09 4.11
CA HIS A 97 -10.24 -2.85 2.89
C HIS A 97 -11.53 -3.23 2.16
N PRO A 98 -11.57 -3.20 0.84
CA PRO A 98 -12.78 -3.58 0.10
C PRO A 98 -13.14 -5.05 0.25
N LEU A 99 -12.14 -5.93 0.31
CA LEU A 99 -12.31 -7.39 0.35
C LEU A 99 -12.04 -8.00 1.73
N HIS A 100 -10.98 -7.56 2.42
CA HIS A 100 -10.55 -8.17 3.69
C HIS A 100 -11.30 -7.53 4.86
N LYS A 101 -12.33 -8.24 5.36
CA LYS A 101 -13.11 -7.89 6.55
C LYS A 101 -13.47 -9.17 7.30
N PRO A 102 -13.50 -9.16 8.62
CA PRO A 102 -13.24 -8.03 9.53
C PRO A 102 -11.76 -7.74 9.75
N ILE A 103 -10.85 -8.55 9.24
CA ILE A 103 -9.38 -8.45 9.44
C ILE A 103 -8.68 -8.61 8.09
N ASP A 104 -7.67 -7.80 7.83
CA ASP A 104 -6.69 -8.08 6.76
C ASP A 104 -5.69 -9.13 7.28
N PRO A 105 -5.65 -10.35 6.73
CA PRO A 105 -4.85 -11.44 7.28
C PRO A 105 -3.35 -11.18 7.28
N ARG A 106 -2.88 -10.24 6.47
CA ARG A 106 -1.46 -9.84 6.40
C ARG A 106 -1.04 -9.01 7.60
N THR A 107 -1.94 -8.19 8.12
CA THR A 107 -1.64 -7.25 9.22
C THR A 107 -1.18 -7.93 10.51
N PRO A 108 -1.88 -8.93 11.07
CA PRO A 108 -1.42 -9.61 12.29
C PRO A 108 -0.04 -10.25 12.11
N ARG A 109 0.21 -10.83 10.92
CA ARG A 109 1.50 -11.48 10.67
C ARG A 109 2.64 -10.46 10.55
N LEU A 110 2.40 -9.33 9.91
CA LEU A 110 3.38 -8.24 9.82
C LEU A 110 3.71 -7.68 11.21
N PHE A 111 2.70 -7.42 12.04
CA PHE A 111 2.91 -6.94 13.41
C PHE A 111 3.62 -7.96 14.29
N GLN A 112 3.32 -9.26 14.14
CA GLN A 112 4.03 -10.32 14.84
C GLN A 112 5.51 -10.32 14.46
N ILE A 113 5.84 -10.32 13.16
CA ILE A 113 7.24 -10.29 12.67
C ILE A 113 7.95 -9.02 13.16
N ALA A 114 7.27 -7.88 13.14
CA ALA A 114 7.83 -6.63 13.66
C ALA A 114 8.15 -6.74 15.15
N ALA A 115 7.24 -7.27 15.96
CA ALA A 115 7.43 -7.46 17.40
C ALA A 115 8.58 -8.43 17.70
N GLU A 116 8.66 -9.57 17.00
CA GLU A 116 9.76 -10.55 17.12
C GLU A 116 11.13 -9.94 16.78
N ASN A 117 11.17 -8.84 16.03
CA ASN A 117 12.39 -8.15 15.61
C ASN A 117 12.58 -6.78 16.30
N GLY A 118 11.86 -6.49 17.37
CA GLY A 118 11.99 -5.25 18.15
C GLY A 118 11.47 -3.98 17.46
N LEU A 119 10.58 -4.14 16.48
CA LEU A 119 9.99 -3.06 15.68
C LEU A 119 8.47 -2.91 15.95
N SER A 120 8.08 -3.05 17.20
CA SER A 120 6.70 -2.84 17.65
C SER A 120 6.73 -1.97 18.91
N SER A 121 6.58 -0.69 18.73
CA SER A 121 6.62 0.32 19.80
C SER A 121 5.40 1.25 19.68
N HIS A 122 5.59 2.55 19.84
CA HIS A 122 4.51 3.52 19.96
C HIS A 122 3.79 3.81 18.62
N TYR A 123 4.43 3.70 17.47
CA TYR A 123 3.74 3.93 16.18
C TYR A 123 2.79 2.80 15.83
N VAL A 124 3.21 1.55 16.05
CA VAL A 124 2.32 0.38 15.89
C VAL A 124 1.17 0.46 16.88
N ALA A 125 1.45 0.78 18.15
CA ALA A 125 0.42 0.92 19.18
C ALA A 125 -0.54 2.11 18.87
N LEU A 126 -0.04 3.23 18.36
CA LEU A 126 -0.88 4.36 17.95
C LEU A 126 -1.77 3.99 16.77
N MET A 127 -1.26 3.26 15.79
CA MET A 127 -2.07 2.81 14.65
C MET A 127 -3.21 1.89 15.10
N GLN A 128 -2.98 1.01 16.08
CA GLN A 128 -4.01 0.17 16.67
C GLN A 128 -5.06 1.01 17.43
N ALA A 129 -4.62 1.98 18.24
CA ALA A 129 -5.52 2.89 18.92
C ALA A 129 -6.38 3.74 17.95
N VAL A 130 -5.80 4.14 16.81
CA VAL A 130 -6.53 4.86 15.74
C VAL A 130 -7.59 3.96 15.11
N GLN A 131 -7.30 2.67 14.88
CA GLN A 131 -8.31 1.72 14.42
C GLN A 131 -9.46 1.61 15.41
N GLU A 132 -9.16 1.33 16.69
CA GLU A 132 -10.18 1.19 17.74
C GLU A 132 -11.10 2.41 17.82
N GLU A 133 -10.53 3.61 17.80
CA GLU A 133 -11.30 4.85 17.85
C GLU A 133 -12.12 5.08 16.58
N ALA A 134 -11.55 4.80 15.40
CA ALA A 134 -12.27 4.95 14.14
C ALA A 134 -13.47 3.99 14.04
N GLU A 135 -13.31 2.75 14.51
CA GLU A 135 -14.39 1.76 14.59
C GLU A 135 -15.46 2.19 15.60
N ARG A 136 -15.03 2.64 16.80
CA ARG A 136 -15.92 3.13 17.84
C ARG A 136 -16.80 4.29 17.34
N VAL A 137 -16.21 5.25 16.64
CA VAL A 137 -16.90 6.47 16.19
C VAL A 137 -17.77 6.22 14.96
N SER A 138 -17.37 5.31 14.07
CA SER A 138 -18.11 5.02 12.84
C SER A 138 -19.16 3.93 12.98
N GLY A 139 -19.04 3.08 13.99
CA GLY A 139 -19.85 1.86 14.14
C GLY A 139 -19.60 0.81 13.05
N LYS A 140 -18.49 0.92 12.32
CA LYS A 140 -18.13 0.03 11.20
C LYS A 140 -16.82 -0.68 11.48
N SER A 141 -16.66 -1.90 10.96
CA SER A 141 -15.38 -2.57 10.96
C SER A 141 -14.44 -1.88 9.95
N LEU A 142 -13.32 -1.36 10.45
CA LEU A 142 -12.29 -0.65 9.70
C LEU A 142 -10.91 -1.26 10.01
N PRO A 143 -10.64 -2.50 9.57
CA PRO A 143 -9.38 -3.16 9.90
C PRO A 143 -8.17 -2.35 9.41
N ILE A 144 -7.08 -2.40 10.16
CA ILE A 144 -5.77 -1.96 9.65
C ILE A 144 -5.45 -2.87 8.45
N ASN A 145 -5.30 -2.28 7.29
CA ASN A 145 -4.90 -3.01 6.09
C ASN A 145 -3.36 -3.13 6.00
N ALA A 146 -2.86 -3.92 5.05
CA ALA A 146 -1.43 -4.16 4.91
C ALA A 146 -0.63 -2.86 4.77
N THR A 147 -1.15 -1.85 4.07
CA THR A 147 -0.46 -0.57 3.89
C THR A 147 -0.40 0.27 5.17
N GLY A 148 -1.43 0.19 6.01
CA GLY A 148 -1.44 0.81 7.34
C GLY A 148 -0.42 0.15 8.28
N ALA A 149 -0.39 -1.20 8.29
CA ALA A 149 0.60 -1.94 9.06
C ALA A 149 2.03 -1.62 8.62
N ILE A 150 2.29 -1.61 7.31
CA ILE A 150 3.60 -1.28 6.76
C ILE A 150 3.99 0.17 7.08
N GLY A 151 3.07 1.12 6.99
CA GLY A 151 3.32 2.51 7.35
C GLY A 151 3.74 2.68 8.81
N ALA A 152 3.05 1.98 9.73
CA ALA A 152 3.40 1.98 11.15
C ALA A 152 4.77 1.33 11.41
N ILE A 153 5.03 0.15 10.85
CA ILE A 153 6.32 -0.55 10.99
C ILE A 153 7.46 0.27 10.37
N ALA A 154 7.24 0.92 9.23
CA ALA A 154 8.24 1.77 8.61
C ALA A 154 8.56 3.01 9.46
N ALA A 155 7.57 3.52 10.19
CA ALA A 155 7.80 4.57 11.19
C ALA A 155 8.67 4.07 12.36
N GLU A 156 8.47 2.81 12.83
CA GLU A 156 9.34 2.20 13.84
C GLU A 156 10.78 2.02 13.35
N PHE A 157 10.99 1.76 12.04
CA PHE A 157 12.32 1.74 11.44
C PHE A 157 13.00 3.12 11.41
N GLY A 158 12.24 4.19 11.59
CA GLY A 158 12.76 5.56 11.55
C GLY A 158 12.98 6.09 10.13
N PHE A 159 12.28 5.56 9.13
CA PHE A 159 12.37 6.11 7.78
C PHE A 159 11.54 7.39 7.65
N PRO A 160 12.05 8.44 7.01
CA PRO A 160 11.25 9.62 6.67
C PRO A 160 10.00 9.21 5.86
N TRP A 161 8.82 9.70 6.27
CA TRP A 161 7.55 9.30 5.63
C TRP A 161 7.54 9.51 4.11
N LYS A 162 8.26 10.53 3.61
CA LYS A 162 8.36 10.85 2.18
C LYS A 162 8.97 9.75 1.31
N ILE A 163 9.73 8.82 1.89
CA ILE A 163 10.36 7.72 1.14
C ILE A 163 9.69 6.38 1.37
N ILE A 164 8.70 6.29 2.27
CA ILE A 164 8.05 5.01 2.63
C ILE A 164 7.30 4.40 1.45
N ARG A 165 6.78 5.22 0.54
CA ARG A 165 6.25 4.73 -0.74
C ARG A 165 7.27 3.89 -1.52
N GLY A 166 8.56 4.17 -1.36
CA GLY A 166 9.66 3.43 -1.97
C GLY A 166 9.65 1.93 -1.66
N PHE A 167 9.09 1.49 -0.51
CA PHE A 167 8.93 0.06 -0.21
C PHE A 167 7.98 -0.61 -1.20
N GLY A 168 6.85 0.03 -1.49
CA GLY A 168 5.92 -0.44 -2.52
C GLY A 168 6.54 -0.42 -3.91
N VAL A 169 7.30 0.61 -4.24
CA VAL A 169 8.00 0.72 -5.54
C VAL A 169 9.04 -0.39 -5.70
N MET A 170 9.88 -0.65 -4.69
CA MET A 170 10.88 -1.72 -4.72
C MET A 170 10.22 -3.10 -4.84
N ALA A 171 9.22 -3.37 -4.02
CA ALA A 171 8.48 -4.63 -4.05
C ALA A 171 7.82 -4.84 -5.42
N ARG A 172 7.17 -3.81 -5.94
CA ARG A 172 6.48 -3.88 -7.22
C ARG A 172 7.44 -4.03 -8.40
N ALA A 173 8.65 -3.47 -8.34
CA ALA A 173 9.67 -3.71 -9.37
C ALA A 173 9.97 -5.21 -9.51
N ILE A 174 10.08 -5.94 -8.38
CA ILE A 174 10.26 -7.40 -8.38
C ILE A 174 9.02 -8.08 -9.00
N GLY A 175 7.81 -7.72 -8.57
CA GLY A 175 6.57 -8.30 -9.08
C GLY A 175 6.36 -8.05 -10.58
N LEU A 176 6.76 -6.88 -11.08
CA LEU A 176 6.66 -6.56 -12.50
C LEU A 176 7.60 -7.43 -13.36
N VAL A 177 8.78 -7.79 -12.84
CA VAL A 177 9.64 -8.77 -13.52
C VAL A 177 8.94 -10.14 -13.60
N GLY A 178 8.25 -10.55 -12.53
CA GLY A 178 7.42 -11.75 -12.53
C GLY A 178 6.29 -11.69 -13.59
N HIS A 179 5.57 -10.57 -13.66
CA HIS A 179 4.53 -10.36 -14.69
C HIS A 179 5.08 -10.39 -16.12
N ILE A 180 6.30 -9.90 -16.33
CA ILE A 180 6.94 -9.99 -17.66
C ILE A 180 7.35 -11.42 -17.97
N LEU A 181 7.83 -12.19 -17.00
CA LEU A 181 8.11 -13.61 -17.18
C LEU A 181 6.84 -14.38 -17.55
N GLU A 182 5.73 -14.13 -16.87
CA GLU A 182 4.44 -14.69 -17.25
C GLU A 182 3.99 -14.27 -18.66
N GLU A 183 4.25 -13.00 -19.04
CA GLU A 183 3.92 -12.54 -20.41
C GLU A 183 4.73 -13.24 -21.49
N ILE A 184 5.95 -13.71 -21.17
CA ILE A 184 6.77 -14.52 -22.09
C ILE A 184 6.18 -15.92 -22.26
N ASP A 185 5.73 -16.53 -21.14
CA ASP A 185 5.27 -17.91 -21.11
C ASP A 185 3.80 -18.06 -21.50
N ASP A 186 2.96 -17.11 -21.07
CA ASP A 186 1.51 -17.06 -21.31
C ASP A 186 1.09 -15.60 -21.61
N PRO A 187 1.29 -15.14 -22.86
CA PRO A 187 1.06 -13.76 -23.26
C PRO A 187 -0.42 -13.39 -23.22
N MET A 188 -0.73 -12.26 -22.57
CA MET A 188 -2.08 -11.71 -22.50
C MET A 188 -2.20 -10.28 -23.06
N ALA A 189 -1.10 -9.58 -23.22
CA ALA A 189 -1.11 -8.16 -23.59
C ALA A 189 -1.74 -7.89 -24.96
N ILE A 190 -1.45 -8.75 -25.95
CA ILE A 190 -2.00 -8.63 -27.31
C ILE A 190 -3.50 -8.91 -27.31
N GLU A 191 -3.95 -9.92 -26.56
CA GLU A 191 -5.38 -10.23 -26.42
C GLU A 191 -6.14 -9.06 -25.77
N ILE A 192 -5.59 -8.48 -24.71
CA ILE A 192 -6.18 -7.31 -24.02
C ILE A 192 -6.28 -6.14 -24.98
N TRP A 193 -5.22 -5.83 -25.73
CA TRP A 193 -5.22 -4.75 -26.72
C TRP A 193 -6.30 -4.98 -27.77
N GLN A 194 -6.37 -6.15 -28.40
CA GLN A 194 -7.36 -6.49 -29.42
C GLN A 194 -8.80 -6.41 -28.91
N ARG A 195 -9.01 -6.85 -27.65
CA ARG A 195 -10.30 -6.77 -27.01
C ARG A 195 -10.72 -5.32 -26.75
N VAL A 196 -9.82 -4.49 -26.25
CA VAL A 196 -10.08 -3.06 -26.01
C VAL A 196 -10.35 -2.34 -27.34
N GLU A 197 -9.61 -2.63 -28.41
CA GLU A 197 -9.83 -2.07 -29.73
C GLU A 197 -11.23 -2.41 -30.25
N LYS A 198 -11.65 -3.67 -30.08
CA LYS A 198 -12.97 -4.14 -30.50
C LYS A 198 -14.11 -3.54 -29.70
N GLU A 199 -13.95 -3.41 -28.36
CA GLU A 199 -15.01 -3.01 -27.44
C GLU A 199 -15.09 -1.47 -27.27
N ALA A 200 -13.97 -0.75 -27.34
CA ALA A 200 -13.89 0.68 -27.08
C ALA A 200 -13.49 1.54 -28.28
N GLY A 201 -12.95 0.93 -29.36
CA GLY A 201 -12.46 1.64 -30.54
C GLY A 201 -13.55 2.02 -31.55
N GLY A 202 -14.81 1.60 -31.36
CA GLY A 202 -15.93 1.98 -32.23
C GLY A 202 -16.42 3.43 -32.02
N PRO A 203 -17.12 4.04 -32.98
CA PRO A 203 -17.71 5.36 -32.78
C PRO A 203 -18.67 5.31 -31.58
N ARG A 204 -18.47 6.22 -30.61
CA ARG A 204 -19.42 6.36 -29.48
C ARG A 204 -20.78 6.71 -30.07
N GLN A 205 -21.77 5.87 -29.81
CA GLN A 205 -23.16 6.24 -30.05
C GLN A 205 -23.52 7.27 -28.96
N ASP A 206 -23.70 8.51 -29.36
CA ASP A 206 -24.21 9.61 -28.52
C ASP A 206 -25.66 9.37 -28.11
#